data_80ff361f0e1e66171ca34ca5633ee516
#
_entry.id   80ff361f0e1e66171ca34ca5633ee516
#
_cell.length_a   1.000
_cell.length_b   1.000
_cell.length_c   1.000
_cell.angle_alpha   90.00
_cell.angle_beta   90.00
_cell.angle_gamma   90.00
#
_symmetry.space_group_name_H-M   'P 1'
#
loop_
_entity.id
_entity.type
_entity.pdbx_description
1 polymer ?
#
loop_
_entity_poly.entity_id
_entity_poly.type
_entity_poly.pdbx_seq_one_letter_code
_entity_poly.pdbx_strand_id
1 'polypeptide(L)'
;MPKNILVVEDDKFLRELISQKLLKEGYNVSQAVDGEEGVKKIKEEKPNLVLLDLILPGIDGFEVLTQMRQNKESTTTPVIILSNLGQKEDIEKGLKLGATDYLIKAHFTPGEIIEKIKTILQ
;
A
#
# COMPACT_ATOMS: atom_id res chain seq x y z
N MET A 1 2.98 -18.09 -11.08
CA MET A 1 2.35 -17.88 -9.77
C MET A 1 1.84 -16.44 -9.68
N PRO A 2 0.59 -16.23 -9.28
CA PRO A 2 0.07 -14.88 -9.10
C PRO A 2 0.85 -14.16 -8.01
N LYS A 3 1.02 -12.86 -8.19
CA LYS A 3 1.65 -12.04 -7.17
C LYS A 3 0.62 -11.66 -6.10
N ASN A 4 1.08 -11.49 -4.88
CA ASN A 4 0.24 -11.15 -3.74
C ASN A 4 0.34 -9.66 -3.43
N ILE A 5 -0.80 -9.00 -3.32
CA ILE A 5 -0.87 -7.57 -3.00
C ILE A 5 -1.64 -7.40 -1.71
N LEU A 6 -1.10 -6.61 -0.80
CA LEU A 6 -1.81 -6.23 0.43
C LEU A 6 -2.31 -4.80 0.28
N VAL A 7 -3.60 -4.60 0.50
CA VAL A 7 -4.23 -3.27 0.47
C VAL A 7 -4.53 -2.86 1.91
N VAL A 8 -3.84 -1.83 2.42
CA VAL A 8 -4.03 -1.30 3.78
C VAL A 8 -4.78 0.02 3.65
N GLU A 9 -6.07 -0.01 3.95
CA GLU A 9 -6.98 1.10 3.74
C GLU A 9 -8.19 0.94 4.66
N ASP A 10 -8.53 1.97 5.45
CA ASP A 10 -9.67 1.89 6.36
C ASP A 10 -11.01 2.21 5.67
N ASP A 11 -11.00 2.95 4.55
CA ASP A 11 -12.22 3.19 3.79
C ASP A 11 -12.65 1.92 3.09
N LYS A 12 -13.74 1.33 3.57
CA LYS A 12 -14.25 0.05 3.07
C LYS A 12 -14.56 0.08 1.58
N PHE A 13 -15.22 1.13 1.12
CA PHE A 13 -15.61 1.22 -0.30
C PHE A 13 -14.39 1.22 -1.20
N LEU A 14 -13.42 2.08 -0.91
CA LEU A 14 -12.21 2.18 -1.73
C LEU A 14 -11.39 0.90 -1.65
N ARG A 15 -11.24 0.34 -0.45
CA ARG A 15 -10.49 -0.89 -0.25
C ARG A 15 -11.07 -2.04 -1.07
N GLU A 16 -12.38 -2.22 -1.03
CA GLU A 16 -13.03 -3.29 -1.78
C GLU A 16 -12.98 -3.06 -3.29
N LEU A 17 -13.17 -1.80 -3.72
CA LEU A 17 -13.13 -1.47 -5.14
C LEU A 17 -11.75 -1.79 -5.74
N ILE A 18 -10.69 -1.35 -5.10
CA ILE A 18 -9.33 -1.60 -5.56
C ILE A 18 -9.03 -3.10 -5.53
N SER A 19 -9.43 -3.77 -4.44
CA SER A 19 -9.19 -5.20 -4.30
C SER A 19 -9.86 -6.00 -5.42
N GLN A 20 -11.10 -5.68 -5.76
CA GLN A 20 -11.81 -6.37 -6.84
C GLN A 20 -11.15 -6.15 -8.19
N LYS A 21 -10.69 -4.92 -8.45
CA LYS A 21 -9.99 -4.63 -9.70
C LYS A 21 -8.69 -5.41 -9.81
N LEU A 22 -7.94 -5.50 -8.72
CA LEU A 22 -6.70 -6.27 -8.69
C LEU A 22 -6.95 -7.77 -8.90
N LEU A 23 -8.01 -8.30 -8.29
CA LEU A 23 -8.39 -9.69 -8.49
C LEU A 23 -8.70 -9.98 -9.96
N LYS A 24 -9.37 -9.07 -10.64
CA LYS A 24 -9.67 -9.22 -12.08
C LYS A 24 -8.41 -9.24 -12.93
N GLU A 25 -7.34 -8.59 -12.47
CA GLU A 25 -6.06 -8.60 -13.17
C GLU A 25 -5.23 -9.86 -12.91
N GLY A 26 -5.74 -10.75 -12.05
CA GLY A 26 -5.08 -12.02 -11.78
C GLY A 26 -4.20 -12.03 -10.53
N TYR A 27 -4.21 -10.98 -9.73
CA TYR A 27 -3.44 -10.95 -8.48
C TYR A 27 -4.18 -11.63 -7.35
N ASN A 28 -3.45 -12.14 -6.37
CA ASN A 28 -4.03 -12.48 -5.08
C ASN A 28 -4.03 -11.20 -4.23
N VAL A 29 -5.10 -11.00 -3.47
CA VAL A 29 -5.27 -9.75 -2.72
C VAL A 29 -5.64 -10.06 -1.28
N SER A 30 -4.95 -9.40 -0.34
CA SER A 30 -5.32 -9.37 1.06
C SER A 30 -5.67 -7.94 1.44
N GLN A 31 -6.46 -7.77 2.49
CA GLN A 31 -6.90 -6.46 2.94
C GLN A 31 -6.59 -6.29 4.43
N ALA A 32 -6.22 -5.07 4.82
CA ALA A 32 -6.07 -4.68 6.21
C ALA A 32 -6.79 -3.35 6.42
N VAL A 33 -7.43 -3.20 7.57
CA VAL A 33 -8.29 -2.03 7.86
C VAL A 33 -7.61 -0.99 8.74
N ASP A 34 -6.46 -1.33 9.32
CA ASP A 34 -5.69 -0.43 10.17
C ASP A 34 -4.20 -0.76 10.09
N GLY A 35 -3.37 0.05 10.76
CA GLY A 35 -1.93 -0.10 10.68
C GLY A 35 -1.43 -1.37 11.35
N GLU A 36 -1.99 -1.76 12.50
CA GLU A 36 -1.57 -2.97 13.21
C GLU A 36 -1.85 -4.21 12.38
N GLU A 37 -3.04 -4.30 11.78
CA GLU A 37 -3.37 -5.41 10.91
C GLU A 37 -2.45 -5.43 9.69
N GLY A 38 -2.13 -4.25 9.16
CA GLY A 38 -1.20 -4.13 8.04
C GLY A 38 0.16 -4.71 8.37
N VAL A 39 0.73 -4.32 9.52
CA VAL A 39 2.03 -4.85 9.96
C VAL A 39 1.98 -6.35 10.14
N LYS A 40 0.92 -6.85 10.78
CA LYS A 40 0.76 -8.29 11.00
C LYS A 40 0.75 -9.06 9.68
N LYS A 41 -0.06 -8.62 8.71
CA LYS A 41 -0.19 -9.30 7.43
C LYS A 41 1.07 -9.20 6.58
N ILE A 42 1.80 -8.10 6.66
CA ILE A 42 3.08 -7.97 5.99
C ILE A 42 4.04 -9.06 6.47
N LYS A 43 4.10 -9.28 7.78
CA LYS A 43 4.98 -10.29 8.36
C LYS A 43 4.55 -11.71 8.03
N GLU A 44 3.24 -11.98 8.11
CA GLU A 44 2.71 -13.32 7.92
C GLU A 44 2.65 -13.74 6.46
N GLU A 45 2.25 -12.83 5.58
CA GLU A 45 1.95 -13.16 4.18
C GLU A 45 3.06 -12.80 3.22
N LYS A 46 3.97 -11.91 3.61
CA LYS A 46 5.10 -11.47 2.78
C LYS A 46 4.64 -11.07 1.37
N PRO A 47 3.78 -10.05 1.26
CA PRO A 47 3.24 -9.66 -0.04
C PRO A 47 4.34 -9.17 -1.00
N ASN A 48 4.04 -9.23 -2.29
CA ASN A 48 4.94 -8.72 -3.32
C ASN A 48 4.87 -7.20 -3.47
N LEU A 49 3.77 -6.60 -3.01
CA LEU A 49 3.57 -5.15 -3.02
C LEU A 49 2.55 -4.78 -1.96
N VAL A 50 2.73 -3.64 -1.32
CA VAL A 50 1.77 -3.09 -0.36
C VAL A 50 1.26 -1.76 -0.87
N LEU A 51 -0.06 -1.62 -0.97
CA LEU A 51 -0.72 -0.36 -1.22
C LEU A 51 -1.16 0.17 0.15
N LEU A 52 -0.68 1.34 0.54
CA LEU A 52 -0.71 1.79 1.92
C LEU A 52 -1.25 3.21 2.05
N ASP A 53 -2.35 3.39 2.78
CA ASP A 53 -2.78 4.73 3.17
C ASP A 53 -1.97 5.17 4.39
N LEU A 54 -1.84 6.47 4.56
CA LEU A 54 -1.13 7.07 5.69
C LEU A 54 -2.05 7.37 6.86
N ILE A 55 -3.31 7.73 6.58
CA ILE A 55 -4.28 8.07 7.62
C ILE A 55 -5.04 6.80 7.98
N LEU A 56 -4.62 6.16 9.06
CA LEU A 56 -5.18 4.89 9.52
C LEU A 56 -5.51 4.97 11.01
N PRO A 57 -6.51 4.19 11.48
CA PRO A 57 -6.73 4.05 12.92
C PRO A 57 -5.49 3.39 13.56
N GLY A 58 -5.21 3.74 14.78
CA GLY A 58 -4.05 3.20 15.50
C GLY A 58 -2.75 3.79 15.00
N ILE A 59 -1.78 2.95 14.64
CA ILE A 59 -0.53 3.45 14.06
C ILE A 59 -0.81 3.93 12.62
N ASP A 60 -0.14 5.01 12.23
CA ASP A 60 -0.35 5.54 10.88
C ASP A 60 0.50 4.81 9.85
N GLY A 61 0.30 5.15 8.57
CA GLY A 61 1.03 4.48 7.49
C GLY A 61 2.51 4.78 7.47
N PHE A 62 2.95 5.94 7.96
CA PHE A 62 4.39 6.21 8.08
C PHE A 62 5.05 5.22 9.02
N GLU A 63 4.37 4.90 10.14
CA GLU A 63 4.89 3.92 11.08
C GLU A 63 4.90 2.50 10.49
N VAL A 64 3.86 2.14 9.76
CA VAL A 64 3.82 0.86 9.04
C VAL A 64 5.02 0.73 8.10
N LEU A 65 5.28 1.78 7.32
CA LEU A 65 6.41 1.79 6.37
C LEU A 65 7.75 1.70 7.11
N THR A 66 7.88 2.44 8.20
CA THR A 66 9.10 2.41 9.02
C THR A 66 9.37 0.99 9.51
N GLN A 67 8.36 0.31 10.04
CA GLN A 67 8.52 -1.06 10.51
C GLN A 67 8.87 -2.02 9.38
N MET A 68 8.27 -1.82 8.20
CA MET A 68 8.60 -2.64 7.03
C MET A 68 10.08 -2.53 6.68
N ARG A 69 10.61 -1.33 6.68
CA ARG A 69 12.01 -1.10 6.28
C ARG A 69 13.01 -1.58 7.32
N GLN A 70 12.59 -1.73 8.57
CA GLN A 70 13.42 -2.29 9.64
C GLN A 70 13.42 -3.81 9.65
N ASN A 71 12.45 -4.45 9.02
CA ASN A 71 12.35 -5.91 8.99
C ASN A 71 13.04 -6.44 7.73
N LYS A 72 13.99 -7.36 7.92
CA LYS A 72 14.76 -7.96 6.82
C LYS A 72 13.89 -8.48 5.69
N GLU A 73 12.76 -9.10 6.04
CA GLU A 73 11.92 -9.77 5.04
C GLU A 73 11.11 -8.81 4.19
N SER A 74 10.94 -7.56 4.64
CA SER A 74 10.17 -6.55 3.93
C SER A 74 10.98 -5.29 3.58
N THR A 75 12.30 -5.33 3.78
CA THR A 75 13.17 -4.18 3.52
C THR A 75 13.06 -3.67 2.10
N THR A 76 12.87 -4.55 1.12
CA THR A 76 12.81 -4.19 -0.29
C THR A 76 11.43 -4.35 -0.93
N THR A 77 10.41 -4.74 -0.15
CA THR A 77 9.07 -4.89 -0.68
C THR A 77 8.56 -3.56 -1.22
N PRO A 78 8.11 -3.51 -2.49
CA PRO A 78 7.55 -2.26 -3.03
C PRO A 78 6.34 -1.79 -2.22
N VAL A 79 6.32 -0.49 -1.94
CA VAL A 79 5.20 0.17 -1.26
C VAL A 79 4.76 1.35 -2.09
N ILE A 80 3.48 1.37 -2.46
CA ILE A 80 2.86 2.54 -3.05
C ILE A 80 2.01 3.19 -1.96
N ILE A 81 2.32 4.43 -1.60
CA ILE A 81 1.46 5.20 -0.71
C ILE A 81 0.30 5.75 -1.52
N LEU A 82 -0.91 5.54 -1.03
CA LEU A 82 -2.12 6.10 -1.63
C LEU A 82 -2.86 6.85 -0.54
N SER A 83 -2.82 8.19 -0.57
CA SER A 83 -3.34 9.01 0.51
C SER A 83 -3.81 10.36 0.01
N ASN A 84 -4.69 11.02 0.78
CA ASN A 84 -5.06 12.40 0.52
C ASN A 84 -4.10 13.41 1.16
N LEU A 85 -3.11 12.97 1.94
CA LEU A 85 -2.05 13.85 2.43
C LEU A 85 -1.17 14.23 1.25
N GLY A 86 -1.31 15.47 0.77
CA GLY A 86 -0.66 15.91 -0.46
C GLY A 86 0.35 17.04 -0.29
N GLN A 87 0.71 17.40 0.95
CA GLN A 87 1.69 18.45 1.15
C GLN A 87 3.09 17.93 0.83
N LYS A 88 3.95 18.84 0.41
CA LYS A 88 5.31 18.51 0.01
C LYS A 88 6.05 17.74 1.10
N GLU A 89 5.88 18.13 2.36
CA GLU A 89 6.52 17.50 3.51
C GLU A 89 6.07 16.04 3.66
N ASP A 90 4.80 15.76 3.42
CA ASP A 90 4.29 14.38 3.53
C ASP A 90 4.86 13.50 2.44
N ILE A 91 4.89 14.02 1.21
CA ILE A 91 5.43 13.28 0.07
C ILE A 91 6.91 12.99 0.26
N GLU A 92 7.69 14.02 0.65
CA GLU A 92 9.11 13.85 0.91
C GLU A 92 9.36 12.84 2.02
N LYS A 93 8.58 12.90 3.10
CA LYS A 93 8.72 11.96 4.21
C LYS A 93 8.47 10.52 3.77
N GLY A 94 7.39 10.29 3.01
CA GLY A 94 7.06 8.96 2.53
C GLY A 94 8.15 8.38 1.63
N LEU A 95 8.64 9.16 0.68
CA LEU A 95 9.69 8.71 -0.21
C LEU A 95 11.01 8.49 0.53
N LYS A 96 11.32 9.35 1.49
CA LYS A 96 12.54 9.22 2.29
C LYS A 96 12.50 7.97 3.18
N LEU A 97 11.32 7.60 3.67
CA LEU A 97 11.15 6.37 4.45
C LEU A 97 11.20 5.12 3.58
N GLY A 98 11.26 5.28 2.26
CA GLY A 98 11.46 4.17 1.36
C GLY A 98 10.25 3.73 0.56
N ALA A 99 9.22 4.58 0.43
CA ALA A 99 8.10 4.28 -0.47
C ALA A 99 8.60 4.26 -1.92
N THR A 100 8.06 3.34 -2.70
CA THR A 100 8.39 3.22 -4.12
C THR A 100 7.73 4.34 -4.93
N ASP A 101 6.50 4.71 -4.54
CA ASP A 101 5.76 5.79 -5.17
C ASP A 101 4.78 6.38 -4.16
N TYR A 102 4.30 7.59 -4.44
CA TYR A 102 3.36 8.30 -3.59
C TYR A 102 2.25 8.87 -4.49
N LEU A 103 1.04 8.34 -4.34
CA LEU A 103 -0.11 8.77 -5.13
C LEU A 103 -1.11 9.51 -4.25
N ILE A 104 -1.55 10.68 -4.70
CA ILE A 104 -2.60 11.43 -4.01
C ILE A 104 -3.94 10.91 -4.51
N LYS A 105 -4.79 10.43 -3.59
CA LYS A 105 -6.07 9.78 -3.95
C LYS A 105 -6.91 10.59 -4.92
N ALA A 106 -7.00 11.90 -4.70
CA ALA A 106 -7.84 12.77 -5.52
C ALA A 106 -7.34 12.92 -6.96
N HIS A 107 -6.10 12.55 -7.25
CA HIS A 107 -5.47 12.74 -8.56
C HIS A 107 -5.52 11.50 -9.44
N PHE A 108 -5.95 10.36 -8.92
CA PHE A 108 -5.89 9.09 -9.65
C PHE A 108 -7.22 8.36 -9.60
N THR A 109 -7.64 7.84 -10.75
CA THR A 109 -8.77 6.91 -10.79
C THR A 109 -8.31 5.54 -10.30
N PRO A 110 -9.24 4.66 -9.87
CA PRO A 110 -8.86 3.30 -9.51
C PRO A 110 -8.11 2.57 -10.63
N GLY A 111 -8.51 2.76 -11.88
CA GLY A 111 -7.81 2.15 -13.01
C GLY A 111 -6.37 2.63 -13.14
N GLU A 112 -6.13 3.91 -12.92
CA GLU A 112 -4.77 4.47 -12.95
C GLU A 112 -3.91 3.92 -11.82
N ILE A 113 -4.49 3.70 -10.63
CA ILE A 113 -3.79 3.08 -9.51
C ILE A 113 -3.35 1.67 -9.87
N ILE A 114 -4.26 0.90 -10.50
CA ILE A 114 -3.96 -0.46 -10.92
C ILE A 114 -2.80 -0.48 -11.93
N GLU A 115 -2.80 0.47 -12.88
CA GLU A 115 -1.73 0.56 -13.88
C GLU A 115 -0.36 0.84 -13.23
N LYS A 116 -0.33 1.68 -12.19
CA LYS A 116 0.90 1.93 -11.44
C LYS A 116 1.42 0.65 -10.79
N ILE A 117 0.52 -0.12 -10.19
CA ILE A 117 0.87 -1.40 -9.56
C ILE A 117 1.43 -2.37 -10.59
N LYS A 118 0.78 -2.50 -11.74
CA LYS A 118 1.22 -3.39 -12.81
C LYS A 118 2.63 -3.02 -13.29
N THR A 119 2.90 -1.74 -13.44
CA THR A 119 4.20 -1.25 -13.89
C THR A 119 5.31 -1.65 -12.90
N ILE A 120 5.05 -1.56 -11.62
CA ILE A 120 6.04 -1.91 -10.59
C ILE A 120 6.27 -3.42 -10.52
N LEU A 121 5.22 -4.21 -10.72
CA LEU A 121 5.29 -5.67 -10.58
C LEU A 121 5.67 -6.41 -11.86
N GLN A 122 5.82 -5.72 -12.95
CA GLN A 122 6.26 -6.35 -14.20
C GLN A 122 7.58 -7.07 -14.05
#